data_8be7bbe124c0f207569efc2bb5372953
#
_entry.id   8be7bbe124c0f207569efc2bb5372953
#
_cell.length_a   1.000
_cell.length_b   1.000
_cell.length_c   1.000
_cell.angle_alpha   90.00
_cell.angle_beta   90.00
_cell.angle_gamma   90.00
#
_symmetry.space_group_name_H-M   'P 1'
#
loop_
_entity.id
_entity.type
_entity.pdbx_description
1 polymer ?
#
loop_
_entity_poly.entity_id
_entity_poly.type
_entity_poly.pdbx_seq_one_letter_code
_entity_poly.pdbx_strand_id
1 'polypeptide(L)'
;PIMGPEEHGGHCELEFDGLEVPMENVLMNEGDGLRATQIRLGPARLTHCMRWLGFAKRCMEIAQEYVGRREGFGIKLADRESVQIKLGDVAHQIQIGRLLTMHAAWKLDQGDRARKEVSMAKVQVADALHHAADVAIQLQGARGYSKDTVVEWIYRYGRSARLVDGASEVHKMVLARFMREEGRDFWKWG
;
A
#
# COMPACT_ATOMS: atom_id res chain seq x y z
N PRO A 1 11.57 -1.74 18.69
CA PRO A 1 10.13 -1.48 18.50
C PRO A 1 9.91 -0.52 17.35
N ILE A 2 8.93 -0.77 16.49
CA ILE A 2 8.53 0.08 15.38
C ILE A 2 7.07 0.50 15.53
N MET A 3 6.67 1.57 14.81
CA MET A 3 5.27 1.94 14.70
C MET A 3 4.51 0.81 14.00
N GLY A 4 3.50 0.28 14.65
CA GLY A 4 2.66 -0.80 14.11
C GLY A 4 2.25 -1.79 15.19
N PRO A 5 1.52 -2.83 14.80
CA PRO A 5 1.04 -3.83 15.75
C PRO A 5 2.19 -4.73 16.22
N GLU A 6 2.42 -4.73 17.51
CA GLU A 6 3.41 -5.62 18.15
C GLU A 6 2.93 -7.07 18.16
N GLU A 7 1.61 -7.29 18.14
CA GLU A 7 0.98 -8.62 18.27
C GLU A 7 1.23 -9.54 17.06
N HIS A 8 1.67 -9.00 15.91
CA HIS A 8 1.86 -9.76 14.67
C HIS A 8 3.32 -9.87 14.25
N GLY A 9 4.23 -9.84 15.20
CA GLY A 9 5.66 -9.77 14.96
C GLY A 9 6.12 -8.36 14.60
N GLY A 10 7.37 -8.10 14.83
CA GLY A 10 8.00 -6.81 14.58
C GLY A 10 9.12 -6.92 13.56
N HIS A 11 9.76 -5.80 13.29
CA HIS A 11 11.06 -5.79 12.67
C HIS A 11 12.12 -5.87 13.76
N CYS A 12 13.18 -6.59 13.51
CA CYS A 12 14.28 -6.76 14.44
C CYS A 12 15.60 -6.48 13.72
N GLU A 13 16.59 -6.10 14.50
CA GLU A 13 17.98 -6.12 14.12
C GLU A 13 18.46 -7.56 14.17
N LEU A 14 19.26 -7.97 13.18
CA LEU A 14 19.83 -9.31 13.11
C LEU A 14 21.35 -9.19 13.24
N GLU A 15 21.91 -9.96 14.17
CA GLU A 15 23.33 -10.11 14.34
C GLU A 15 23.73 -11.55 14.00
N PHE A 16 24.76 -11.71 13.16
CA PHE A 16 25.31 -12.99 12.79
C PHE A 16 26.73 -13.07 13.35
N ASP A 17 26.91 -13.82 14.44
CA ASP A 17 28.20 -14.04 15.07
C ASP A 17 28.71 -15.44 14.75
N GLY A 18 29.69 -15.52 13.83
CA GLY A 18 30.33 -16.77 13.45
C GLY A 18 29.41 -17.84 12.85
N LEU A 19 28.25 -17.43 12.29
CA LEU A 19 27.31 -18.37 11.67
C LEU A 19 27.92 -18.99 10.40
N GLU A 20 28.21 -20.29 10.45
CA GLU A 20 28.62 -21.08 9.28
C GLU A 20 27.41 -21.71 8.61
N VAL A 21 27.35 -21.65 7.28
CA VAL A 21 26.33 -22.30 6.48
C VAL A 21 26.96 -23.10 5.35
N PRO A 22 26.37 -24.26 4.94
CA PRO A 22 26.85 -25.03 3.82
C PRO A 22 26.82 -24.24 2.51
N MET A 23 27.78 -24.52 1.61
CA MET A 23 27.87 -23.84 0.31
C MET A 23 26.64 -24.05 -0.57
N GLU A 24 25.95 -25.18 -0.44
CA GLU A 24 24.67 -25.43 -1.14
C GLU A 24 23.54 -24.48 -0.77
N ASN A 25 23.67 -23.73 0.35
CA ASN A 25 22.72 -22.71 0.74
C ASN A 25 22.92 -21.37 -0.01
N VAL A 26 23.96 -21.25 -0.81
CA VAL A 26 24.19 -20.07 -1.64
C VAL A 26 23.15 -20.02 -2.76
N LEU A 27 22.31 -18.98 -2.75
CA LEU A 27 21.36 -18.73 -3.82
C LEU A 27 22.03 -17.99 -4.97
N MET A 28 21.97 -18.58 -6.18
CA MET A 28 22.63 -18.05 -7.37
C MET A 28 24.16 -18.12 -7.26
N ASN A 29 24.90 -17.06 -7.61
CA ASN A 29 26.36 -17.01 -7.50
C ASN A 29 26.78 -16.08 -6.36
N GLU A 30 28.03 -16.15 -5.93
CA GLU A 30 28.62 -15.15 -5.04
C GLU A 30 28.48 -13.75 -5.64
N GLY A 31 28.04 -12.79 -4.83
CA GLY A 31 27.78 -11.42 -5.25
C GLY A 31 26.37 -11.17 -5.81
N ASP A 32 25.57 -12.19 -6.11
CA ASP A 32 24.23 -12.06 -6.68
C ASP A 32 23.13 -11.74 -5.64
N GLY A 33 23.43 -11.57 -4.35
CA GLY A 33 22.45 -11.39 -3.28
C GLY A 33 21.45 -10.26 -3.54
N LEU A 34 21.92 -9.09 -4.00
CA LEU A 34 21.03 -7.99 -4.35
C LEU A 34 20.12 -8.33 -5.54
N ARG A 35 20.66 -9.06 -6.54
CA ARG A 35 19.88 -9.49 -7.71
C ARG A 35 18.79 -10.47 -7.30
N ALA A 36 19.10 -11.48 -6.48
CA ALA A 36 18.14 -12.43 -5.92
C ALA A 36 17.01 -11.71 -5.17
N THR A 37 17.38 -10.74 -4.32
CA THR A 37 16.41 -9.90 -3.58
C THR A 37 15.50 -9.11 -4.53
N GLN A 38 16.03 -8.50 -5.59
CA GLN A 38 15.22 -7.72 -6.53
C GLN A 38 14.25 -8.58 -7.36
N ILE A 39 14.62 -9.80 -7.68
CA ILE A 39 13.72 -10.76 -8.36
C ILE A 39 12.51 -11.05 -7.46
N ARG A 40 12.73 -11.30 -6.18
CA ARG A 40 11.67 -11.56 -5.21
C ARG A 40 10.81 -10.33 -4.94
N LEU A 41 11.41 -9.14 -4.85
CA LEU A 41 10.70 -7.90 -4.49
C LEU A 41 9.73 -7.41 -5.58
N GLY A 42 9.93 -7.77 -6.84
CA GLY A 42 9.00 -7.43 -7.93
C GLY A 42 7.56 -7.88 -7.62
N PRO A 43 7.30 -9.20 -7.58
CA PRO A 43 6.00 -9.75 -7.22
C PRO A 43 5.54 -9.37 -5.81
N ALA A 44 6.47 -9.29 -4.84
CA ALA A 44 6.13 -8.92 -3.46
C ALA A 44 5.50 -7.53 -3.36
N ARG A 45 6.00 -6.54 -4.11
CA ARG A 45 5.40 -5.20 -4.15
C ARG A 45 3.97 -5.23 -4.65
N LEU A 46 3.66 -6.08 -5.62
CA LEU A 46 2.30 -6.22 -6.13
C LEU A 46 1.37 -6.88 -5.10
N THR A 47 1.84 -7.93 -4.41
CA THR A 47 1.05 -8.55 -3.32
C THR A 47 0.80 -7.58 -2.17
N HIS A 48 1.74 -6.68 -1.87
CA HIS A 48 1.51 -5.58 -0.93
C HIS A 48 0.39 -4.65 -1.41
N CYS A 49 0.38 -4.26 -2.69
CA CYS A 49 -0.69 -3.43 -3.24
C CYS A 49 -2.07 -4.10 -3.07
N MET A 50 -2.18 -5.38 -3.36
CA MET A 50 -3.43 -6.14 -3.18
C MET A 50 -3.91 -6.11 -1.73
N ARG A 51 -3.03 -6.39 -0.77
CA ARG A 51 -3.33 -6.36 0.67
C ARG A 51 -3.73 -4.97 1.15
N TRP A 52 -3.00 -3.94 0.75
CA TRP A 52 -3.29 -2.55 1.14
C TRP A 52 -4.61 -2.05 0.58
N LEU A 53 -4.97 -2.43 -0.65
CA LEU A 53 -6.31 -2.17 -1.20
C LEU A 53 -7.41 -2.85 -0.37
N GLY A 54 -7.17 -4.08 0.10
CA GLY A 54 -8.07 -4.76 1.02
C GLY A 54 -8.28 -4.00 2.33
N PHE A 55 -7.23 -3.48 2.92
CA PHE A 55 -7.30 -2.65 4.14
C PHE A 55 -8.00 -1.32 3.89
N ALA A 56 -7.67 -0.63 2.78
CA ALA A 56 -8.34 0.62 2.42
C ALA A 56 -9.85 0.41 2.24
N LYS A 57 -10.24 -0.65 1.52
CA LYS A 57 -11.64 -1.04 1.38
C LYS A 57 -12.30 -1.32 2.73
N ARG A 58 -11.63 -2.07 3.62
CA ARG A 58 -12.16 -2.38 4.96
C ARG A 58 -12.39 -1.12 5.80
N CYS A 59 -11.47 -0.16 5.77
CA CYS A 59 -11.65 1.12 6.43
C CYS A 59 -12.92 1.84 5.94
N MET A 60 -13.15 1.83 4.63
CA MET A 60 -14.31 2.49 4.04
C MET A 60 -15.62 1.78 4.34
N GLU A 61 -15.65 0.45 4.37
CA GLU A 61 -16.84 -0.33 4.78
C GLU A 61 -17.27 0.05 6.21
N ILE A 62 -16.31 0.10 7.13
CA ILE A 62 -16.55 0.49 8.53
C ILE A 62 -17.03 1.93 8.63
N ALA A 63 -16.39 2.85 7.89
CA ALA A 63 -16.78 4.26 7.87
C ALA A 63 -18.19 4.46 7.31
N GLN A 64 -18.52 3.82 6.17
CA GLN A 64 -19.85 3.89 5.55
C GLN A 64 -20.95 3.38 6.50
N GLU A 65 -20.72 2.26 7.16
CA GLU A 65 -21.67 1.71 8.13
C GLU A 65 -21.89 2.69 9.29
N TYR A 66 -20.82 3.29 9.78
CA TYR A 66 -20.91 4.26 10.90
C TYR A 66 -21.67 5.52 10.49
N VAL A 67 -21.30 6.19 9.40
CA VAL A 67 -21.94 7.45 8.99
C VAL A 67 -23.41 7.27 8.57
N GLY A 68 -23.77 6.08 8.09
CA GLY A 68 -25.15 5.71 7.76
C GLY A 68 -26.07 5.58 8.97
N ARG A 69 -25.49 5.32 10.16
CA ARG A 69 -26.26 5.16 11.41
C ARG A 69 -26.13 6.37 12.34
N ARG A 70 -24.99 7.04 12.33
CA ARG A 70 -24.70 8.14 13.27
C ARG A 70 -25.42 9.41 12.87
N GLU A 71 -26.21 9.94 13.82
CA GLU A 71 -26.82 11.25 13.72
C GLU A 71 -26.04 12.28 14.55
N GLY A 72 -25.97 13.49 14.04
CA GLY A 72 -25.39 14.63 14.73
C GLY A 72 -25.97 15.94 14.19
N PHE A 73 -26.36 16.84 15.08
CA PHE A 73 -27.01 18.09 14.73
C PHE A 73 -28.27 17.91 13.85
N GLY A 74 -29.08 16.91 14.19
CA GLY A 74 -30.40 16.69 13.59
C GLY A 74 -30.43 15.92 12.25
N ILE A 75 -29.28 15.51 11.70
CA ILE A 75 -29.23 14.73 10.46
C ILE A 75 -28.18 13.62 10.55
N LYS A 76 -28.30 12.59 9.70
CA LYS A 76 -27.26 11.57 9.58
C LYS A 76 -25.96 12.14 9.04
N LEU A 77 -24.83 11.60 9.49
CA LEU A 77 -23.53 12.03 8.95
C LEU A 77 -23.41 11.76 7.45
N ALA A 78 -23.99 10.66 6.95
CA ALA A 78 -24.01 10.32 5.52
C ALA A 78 -24.70 11.38 4.65
N ASP A 79 -25.63 12.19 5.21
CA ASP A 79 -26.38 13.19 4.47
C ASP A 79 -25.63 14.55 4.40
N ARG A 80 -24.45 14.63 5.01
CA ARG A 80 -23.60 15.84 4.96
C ARG A 80 -22.70 15.83 3.74
N GLU A 81 -22.72 16.89 2.97
CA GLU A 81 -21.91 17.06 1.76
C GLU A 81 -20.41 16.84 2.04
N SER A 82 -19.88 17.39 3.13
CA SER A 82 -18.48 17.22 3.52
C SER A 82 -18.09 15.75 3.80
N VAL A 83 -19.03 14.91 4.23
CA VAL A 83 -18.83 13.47 4.42
C VAL A 83 -18.90 12.76 3.08
N GLN A 84 -19.85 13.10 2.23
CA GLN A 84 -20.02 12.53 0.90
C GLN A 84 -18.78 12.77 0.02
N ILE A 85 -18.24 14.00 0.04
CA ILE A 85 -17.02 14.36 -0.69
C ILE A 85 -15.85 13.48 -0.22
N LYS A 86 -15.63 13.37 1.10
CA LYS A 86 -14.54 12.52 1.65
C LYS A 86 -14.68 11.06 1.23
N LEU A 87 -15.88 10.49 1.29
CA LEU A 87 -16.14 9.12 0.86
C LEU A 87 -15.89 8.94 -0.64
N GLY A 88 -16.34 9.89 -1.46
CA GLY A 88 -16.13 9.90 -2.90
C GLY A 88 -14.66 9.95 -3.30
N ASP A 89 -13.89 10.84 -2.66
CA ASP A 89 -12.45 10.99 -2.91
C ASP A 89 -11.68 9.70 -2.60
N VAL A 90 -11.98 9.07 -1.46
CA VAL A 90 -11.31 7.81 -1.09
C VAL A 90 -11.72 6.68 -2.04
N ALA A 91 -13.00 6.56 -2.38
CA ALA A 91 -13.48 5.54 -3.31
C ALA A 91 -12.79 5.67 -4.68
N HIS A 92 -12.62 6.90 -5.18
CA HIS A 92 -11.91 7.21 -6.41
C HIS A 92 -10.44 6.75 -6.34
N GLN A 93 -9.73 7.10 -5.26
CA GLN A 93 -8.32 6.72 -5.09
C GLN A 93 -8.12 5.21 -4.99
N ILE A 94 -9.01 4.49 -4.28
CA ILE A 94 -8.98 3.03 -4.19
C ILE A 94 -9.17 2.41 -5.58
N GLN A 95 -10.13 2.92 -6.37
CA GLN A 95 -10.40 2.41 -7.70
C GLN A 95 -9.22 2.62 -8.66
N ILE A 96 -8.57 3.80 -8.64
CA ILE A 96 -7.35 4.05 -9.41
C ILE A 96 -6.26 3.06 -9.00
N GLY A 97 -6.03 2.90 -7.70
CA GLY A 97 -5.03 1.95 -7.20
C GLY A 97 -5.30 0.52 -7.63
N ARG A 98 -6.58 0.12 -7.67
CA ARG A 98 -7.00 -1.20 -8.13
C ARG A 98 -6.71 -1.42 -9.61
N LEU A 99 -7.04 -0.44 -10.47
CA LEU A 99 -6.77 -0.52 -11.90
C LEU A 99 -5.26 -0.60 -12.19
N LEU A 100 -4.45 0.22 -11.52
CA LEU A 100 -2.99 0.16 -11.63
C LEU A 100 -2.42 -1.18 -11.18
N THR A 101 -2.96 -1.75 -10.10
CA THR A 101 -2.52 -3.06 -9.58
C THR A 101 -2.86 -4.17 -10.58
N MET A 102 -4.06 -4.13 -11.16
CA MET A 102 -4.47 -5.11 -12.18
C MET A 102 -3.66 -4.97 -13.47
N HIS A 103 -3.35 -3.74 -13.88
CA HIS A 103 -2.48 -3.49 -15.05
C HIS A 103 -1.07 -4.05 -14.83
N ALA A 104 -0.48 -3.82 -13.64
CA ALA A 104 0.81 -4.38 -13.30
C ALA A 104 0.80 -5.93 -13.28
N ALA A 105 -0.28 -6.54 -12.76
CA ALA A 105 -0.45 -7.99 -12.78
C ALA A 105 -0.54 -8.53 -14.21
N TRP A 106 -1.35 -7.91 -15.05
CA TRP A 106 -1.48 -8.28 -16.46
C TRP A 106 -0.14 -8.22 -17.20
N LYS A 107 0.67 -7.18 -16.98
CA LYS A 107 2.01 -7.07 -17.56
C LYS A 107 2.94 -8.21 -17.13
N LEU A 108 2.90 -8.58 -15.84
CA LEU A 108 3.66 -9.72 -15.32
C LEU A 108 3.23 -11.04 -15.99
N ASP A 109 1.92 -11.24 -16.21
CA ASP A 109 1.38 -12.42 -16.90
C ASP A 109 1.83 -12.51 -18.38
N GLN A 110 2.16 -11.37 -19.00
CA GLN A 110 2.77 -11.32 -20.35
C GLN A 110 4.29 -11.57 -20.34
N GLY A 111 4.90 -11.87 -19.18
CA GLY A 111 6.33 -12.09 -19.05
C GLY A 111 7.17 -10.81 -18.93
N ASP A 112 6.53 -9.63 -18.83
CA ASP A 112 7.21 -8.36 -18.57
C ASP A 112 7.64 -8.30 -17.10
N ARG A 113 8.69 -7.54 -16.80
CA ARG A 113 9.10 -7.24 -15.42
C ARG A 113 8.18 -6.23 -14.73
N ALA A 114 7.36 -5.51 -15.47
CA ALA A 114 6.36 -4.54 -15.04
C ALA A 114 6.87 -3.52 -13.98
N ARG A 115 8.15 -3.14 -14.06
CA ARG A 115 8.77 -2.28 -13.03
C ARG A 115 8.13 -0.91 -12.94
N LYS A 116 7.74 -0.36 -14.10
CA LYS A 116 7.03 0.92 -14.20
C LYS A 116 5.65 0.83 -13.57
N GLU A 117 4.87 -0.14 -13.98
CA GLU A 117 3.48 -0.35 -13.56
C GLU A 117 3.40 -0.71 -12.07
N VAL A 118 4.30 -1.58 -11.59
CA VAL A 118 4.42 -1.90 -10.15
C VAL A 118 4.78 -0.67 -9.34
N SER A 119 5.65 0.22 -9.85
CA SER A 119 6.01 1.46 -9.17
C SER A 119 4.83 2.43 -9.11
N MET A 120 4.05 2.57 -10.20
CA MET A 120 2.82 3.37 -10.23
C MET A 120 1.79 2.85 -9.21
N ALA A 121 1.51 1.56 -9.25
CA ALA A 121 0.57 0.91 -8.35
C ALA A 121 0.97 1.11 -6.89
N LYS A 122 2.26 0.86 -6.56
CA LYS A 122 2.76 0.94 -5.18
C LYS A 122 2.63 2.35 -4.60
N VAL A 123 2.96 3.39 -5.34
CA VAL A 123 2.82 4.78 -4.88
C VAL A 123 1.34 5.11 -4.64
N GLN A 124 0.49 4.86 -5.63
CA GLN A 124 -0.94 5.17 -5.56
C GLN A 124 -1.63 4.42 -4.42
N VAL A 125 -1.37 3.13 -4.28
CA VAL A 125 -2.05 2.30 -3.27
C VAL A 125 -1.58 2.63 -1.85
N ALA A 126 -0.29 2.95 -1.66
CA ALA A 126 0.22 3.38 -0.36
C ALA A 126 -0.45 4.69 0.10
N ASP A 127 -0.65 5.63 -0.82
CA ASP A 127 -1.33 6.90 -0.54
C ASP A 127 -2.84 6.69 -0.29
N ALA A 128 -3.49 5.85 -1.10
CA ALA A 128 -4.90 5.52 -0.95
C ALA A 128 -5.21 4.83 0.39
N LEU A 129 -4.36 3.87 0.84
CA LEU A 129 -4.51 3.24 2.14
C LEU A 129 -4.41 4.24 3.28
N HIS A 130 -3.39 5.10 3.25
CA HIS A 130 -3.19 6.09 4.30
C HIS A 130 -4.38 7.06 4.38
N HIS A 131 -4.84 7.57 3.23
CA HIS A 131 -5.99 8.46 3.16
C HIS A 131 -7.29 7.77 3.60
N ALA A 132 -7.52 6.51 3.19
CA ALA A 132 -8.70 5.76 3.62
C ALA A 132 -8.75 5.54 5.14
N ALA A 133 -7.63 5.20 5.76
CA ALA A 133 -7.54 4.99 7.19
C ALA A 133 -7.74 6.30 7.96
N ASP A 134 -7.12 7.40 7.51
CA ASP A 134 -7.26 8.73 8.10
C ASP A 134 -8.71 9.22 8.05
N VAL A 135 -9.33 9.16 6.88
CA VAL A 135 -10.74 9.55 6.69
C VAL A 135 -11.67 8.68 7.54
N ALA A 136 -11.42 7.37 7.61
CA ALA A 136 -12.24 6.48 8.42
C ALA A 136 -12.15 6.79 9.92
N ILE A 137 -10.97 7.12 10.45
CA ILE A 137 -10.80 7.60 11.82
C ILE A 137 -11.57 8.91 12.01
N GLN A 138 -11.35 9.87 11.13
CA GLN A 138 -11.95 11.19 11.23
C GLN A 138 -13.49 11.13 11.23
N LEU A 139 -14.08 10.32 10.35
CA LEU A 139 -15.54 10.18 10.26
C LEU A 139 -16.16 9.49 11.49
N GLN A 140 -15.42 8.59 12.15
CA GLN A 140 -15.87 7.91 13.35
C GLN A 140 -15.61 8.71 14.64
N GLY A 141 -14.80 9.77 14.58
CA GLY A 141 -14.44 10.57 15.75
C GLY A 141 -13.75 9.74 16.84
N ALA A 142 -14.15 9.91 18.10
CA ALA A 142 -13.54 9.19 19.23
C ALA A 142 -13.53 7.66 19.06
N ARG A 143 -14.55 7.08 18.44
CA ARG A 143 -14.61 5.65 18.16
C ARG A 143 -13.52 5.19 17.17
N GLY A 144 -13.24 5.99 16.14
CA GLY A 144 -12.17 5.70 15.17
C GLY A 144 -10.77 5.79 15.78
N TYR A 145 -10.63 6.60 16.82
CA TYR A 145 -9.37 6.77 17.57
C TYR A 145 -9.18 5.71 18.67
N SER A 146 -10.23 4.98 19.00
CA SER A 146 -10.19 3.88 20.00
C SER A 146 -9.83 2.54 19.35
N LYS A 147 -9.54 1.55 20.19
CA LYS A 147 -9.34 0.16 19.76
C LYS A 147 -10.65 -0.63 19.55
N ASP A 148 -11.81 0.03 19.59
CA ASP A 148 -13.12 -0.61 19.38
C ASP A 148 -13.31 -1.11 17.95
N THR A 149 -12.54 -0.55 17.02
CA THR A 149 -12.50 -0.98 15.60
C THR A 149 -11.08 -1.25 15.15
N VAL A 150 -10.93 -2.00 14.07
CA VAL A 150 -9.62 -2.30 13.48
C VAL A 150 -8.98 -1.09 12.77
N VAL A 151 -9.69 0.03 12.66
CA VAL A 151 -9.27 1.18 11.83
C VAL A 151 -8.00 1.84 12.37
N GLU A 152 -7.88 2.02 13.69
CA GLU A 152 -6.68 2.59 14.30
C GLU A 152 -5.45 1.70 14.07
N TRP A 153 -5.64 0.38 14.13
CA TRP A 153 -4.60 -0.59 13.81
C TRP A 153 -4.17 -0.47 12.35
N ILE A 154 -5.13 -0.40 11.41
CA ILE A 154 -4.85 -0.23 9.98
C ILE A 154 -4.12 1.09 9.74
N TYR A 155 -4.46 2.17 10.44
CA TYR A 155 -3.78 3.46 10.33
C TYR A 155 -2.30 3.35 10.71
N ARG A 156 -2.00 2.76 11.87
CA ARG A 156 -0.62 2.55 12.34
C ARG A 156 0.16 1.64 11.38
N TYR A 157 -0.44 0.52 10.98
CA TYR A 157 0.16 -0.40 10.02
C TYR A 157 0.35 0.27 8.65
N GLY A 158 -0.66 0.95 8.15
CA GLY A 158 -0.68 1.59 6.82
C GLY A 158 0.38 2.67 6.64
N ARG A 159 0.85 3.28 7.75
CA ARG A 159 1.93 4.27 7.67
C ARG A 159 3.21 3.68 7.06
N SER A 160 3.50 2.42 7.28
CA SER A 160 4.66 1.72 6.74
C SER A 160 4.62 1.58 5.21
N ALA A 161 3.43 1.60 4.58
CA ALA A 161 3.26 1.37 3.15
C ALA A 161 4.06 2.32 2.26
N ARG A 162 4.33 3.54 2.74
CA ARG A 162 5.15 4.54 2.03
C ARG A 162 6.66 4.32 2.20
N LEU A 163 7.08 3.40 3.07
CA LEU A 163 8.48 3.18 3.46
C LEU A 163 9.00 1.83 2.99
N VAL A 164 8.23 0.76 3.23
CA VAL A 164 8.67 -0.62 2.98
C VAL A 164 8.77 -0.95 1.49
N ASP A 165 9.64 -1.90 1.16
CA ASP A 165 9.91 -2.40 -0.20
C ASP A 165 10.30 -1.30 -1.21
N GLY A 166 10.94 -0.27 -0.71
CA GLY A 166 11.28 0.96 -1.40
C GLY A 166 10.31 2.09 -1.08
N ALA A 167 10.85 3.20 -0.58
CA ALA A 167 10.06 4.38 -0.26
C ALA A 167 9.32 4.92 -1.51
N SER A 168 8.20 5.60 -1.29
CA SER A 168 7.41 6.21 -2.38
C SER A 168 8.26 7.10 -3.27
N GLU A 169 9.22 7.82 -2.69
CA GLU A 169 10.17 8.68 -3.41
C GLU A 169 11.06 7.88 -4.36
N VAL A 170 11.55 6.71 -3.93
CA VAL A 170 12.35 5.82 -4.79
C VAL A 170 11.54 5.35 -6.00
N HIS A 171 10.27 4.95 -5.79
CA HIS A 171 9.40 4.58 -6.90
C HIS A 171 9.10 5.75 -7.85
N LYS A 172 8.90 6.96 -7.33
CA LYS A 172 8.75 8.17 -8.14
C LYS A 172 10.02 8.47 -8.96
N MET A 173 11.21 8.26 -8.39
CA MET A 173 12.47 8.36 -9.14
C MET A 173 12.56 7.31 -10.26
N VAL A 174 12.11 6.09 -10.02
CA VAL A 174 12.02 5.03 -11.04
C VAL A 174 11.11 5.49 -12.18
N LEU A 175 9.92 6.02 -11.88
CA LEU A 175 9.00 6.55 -12.89
C LEU A 175 9.60 7.68 -13.72
N ALA A 176 10.26 8.63 -13.06
CA ALA A 176 10.94 9.74 -13.76
C ALA A 176 12.06 9.25 -14.70
N ARG A 177 12.77 8.17 -14.31
CA ARG A 177 13.77 7.53 -15.16
C ARG A 177 13.12 6.92 -16.39
N PHE A 178 12.07 6.10 -16.22
CA PHE A 178 11.34 5.51 -17.35
C PHE A 178 10.78 6.59 -18.30
N MET A 179 10.18 7.64 -17.75
CA MET A 179 9.66 8.75 -18.55
C MET A 179 10.76 9.39 -19.42
N ARG A 180 11.98 9.54 -18.91
CA ARG A 180 13.13 10.07 -19.65
C ARG A 180 13.66 9.09 -20.69
N GLU A 181 13.72 7.79 -20.36
CA GLU A 181 14.25 6.74 -21.22
C GLU A 181 13.30 6.39 -22.37
N GLU A 182 12.01 6.28 -22.08
CA GLU A 182 10.96 5.94 -23.07
C GLU A 182 10.45 7.15 -23.87
N GLY A 183 10.62 8.37 -23.36
CA GLY A 183 10.16 9.59 -24.02
C GLY A 183 8.64 9.56 -24.26
N ARG A 184 8.22 9.67 -25.54
CA ARG A 184 6.80 9.64 -25.91
C ARG A 184 6.15 8.27 -25.70
N ASP A 185 6.94 7.20 -25.69
CA ASP A 185 6.43 5.83 -25.53
C ASP A 185 6.01 5.53 -24.10
N PHE A 186 6.48 6.32 -23.12
CA PHE A 186 6.05 6.23 -21.73
C PHE A 186 4.52 6.30 -21.56
N TRP A 187 3.84 7.04 -22.43
CA TRP A 187 2.40 7.28 -22.37
C TRP A 187 1.58 6.25 -23.16
N LYS A 188 2.22 5.34 -23.89
CA LYS A 188 1.51 4.28 -24.61
C LYS A 188 0.94 3.28 -23.62
N TRP A 189 -0.29 2.93 -23.87
CA TRP A 189 -0.98 1.89 -23.16
C TRP A 189 -0.67 0.53 -23.83
N GLY A 190 -0.16 -0.42 -23.05
CA GLY A 190 0.13 -1.77 -23.57
C GLY A 190 1.57 -2.19 -23.44
#